data_1fce564be27f095297c05f3020847ce1
#
_entry.id   1fce564be27f095297c05f3020847ce1
#
_cell.length_a   1.000
_cell.length_b   1.000
_cell.length_c   1.000
_cell.angle_alpha   90.00
_cell.angle_beta   90.00
_cell.angle_gamma   90.00
#
_symmetry.space_group_name_H-M   'P 1'
#
loop_
_entity.id
_entity.type
_entity.pdbx_description
1 polymer ?
#
loop_
_entity_poly.entity_id
_entity_poly.type
_entity_poly.pdbx_seq_one_letter_code
_entity_poly.pdbx_strand_id
1 'polypeptide(L)' 'MIYKDNDQLVNELKKVMIDTNTKQVDLANMMKVPKQAITKIFNKKNLTCDDMQKLLAFMGYELRIDFVPVENVEK' A
#
# COMPACT_ATOMS: atom_id res chain seq x y z
N MET A 1 -1.01 -12.53 -2.65
CA MET A 1 -2.34 -11.87 -2.65
C MET A 1 -2.79 -11.68 -4.10
N ILE A 2 -4.05 -11.91 -4.39
CA ILE A 2 -4.63 -11.63 -5.70
C ILE A 2 -5.31 -10.28 -5.65
N TYR A 3 -4.91 -9.37 -6.53
CA TYR A 3 -5.45 -8.01 -6.57
C TYR A 3 -6.92 -8.03 -7.00
N LYS A 4 -7.76 -7.32 -6.27
CA LYS A 4 -9.18 -7.10 -6.61
C LYS A 4 -9.50 -5.62 -6.79
N ASP A 5 -9.08 -4.79 -5.85
CA ASP A 5 -9.35 -3.36 -5.87
C ASP A 5 -8.39 -2.60 -4.96
N ASN A 6 -8.49 -1.28 -4.96
CA ASN A 6 -7.60 -0.44 -4.15
C ASN A 6 -7.88 -0.57 -2.66
N ASP A 7 -9.12 -0.87 -2.26
CA ASP A 7 -9.43 -1.08 -0.85
C ASP A 7 -8.63 -2.26 -0.29
N GLN A 8 -8.47 -3.31 -1.08
CA GLN A 8 -7.65 -4.46 -0.70
C GLN A 8 -6.19 -4.05 -0.50
N LEU A 9 -5.66 -3.22 -1.39
CA LEU A 9 -4.28 -2.72 -1.26
C LEU A 9 -4.10 -1.91 0.02
N VAL A 10 -5.05 -1.02 0.32
CA VAL A 10 -5.02 -0.22 1.54
C VAL A 10 -5.07 -1.10 2.78
N ASN A 11 -5.92 -2.13 2.77
CA ASN A 11 -6.03 -3.07 3.89
C ASN A 11 -4.74 -3.85 4.10
N GLU A 12 -4.09 -4.29 3.02
CA GLU A 12 -2.80 -4.99 3.11
C GLU A 12 -1.72 -4.06 3.66
N LEU A 13 -1.72 -2.80 3.23
CA LEU A 13 -0.79 -1.80 3.76
C LEU A 13 -1.00 -1.58 5.26
N LYS A 14 -2.26 -1.51 5.71
CA LYS A 14 -2.58 -1.37 7.13
C LYS A 14 -2.10 -2.57 7.94
N LYS A 15 -2.17 -3.78 7.38
CA LYS A 15 -1.63 -4.98 8.05
C LYS A 15 -0.13 -4.86 8.26
N VAL A 16 0.61 -4.40 7.26
CA VAL A 16 2.06 -4.18 7.39
C VAL A 16 2.35 -3.14 8.46
N MET A 17 1.56 -2.08 8.52
CA MET A 17 1.71 -1.06 9.56
C MET A 17 1.52 -1.64 10.96
N ILE A 18 0.55 -2.52 11.13
CA ILE A 18 0.32 -3.20 12.41
C ILE A 18 1.50 -4.10 12.75
N ASP A 19 1.96 -4.90 11.79
CA ASP A 19 3.07 -5.85 11.97
C ASP A 19 4.37 -5.13 12.35
N THR A 20 4.59 -3.94 11.79
CA THR A 20 5.81 -3.15 12.05
C THR A 20 5.61 -2.13 13.16
N ASN A 21 4.42 -2.08 13.77
CA ASN A 21 4.06 -1.08 14.78
C ASN A 21 4.27 0.35 14.27
N THR A 22 3.93 0.59 13.02
CA THR A 22 4.08 1.88 12.37
C THR A 22 2.73 2.58 12.30
N LYS A 23 2.68 3.84 12.71
CA LYS A 23 1.47 4.67 12.65
C LYS A 23 1.55 5.64 11.48
N GLN A 24 0.41 6.20 11.08
CA GLN A 24 0.39 7.20 10.00
C GLN A 24 1.29 8.40 10.31
N VAL A 25 1.32 8.83 11.57
CA VAL A 25 2.20 9.94 11.98
C VAL A 25 3.67 9.58 11.79
N ASP A 26 4.04 8.32 12.01
CA ASP A 26 5.42 7.86 11.81
C ASP A 26 5.79 7.93 10.34
N LEU A 27 4.89 7.48 9.45
CA LEU A 27 5.11 7.57 8.01
C LEU A 27 5.25 9.02 7.57
N ALA A 28 4.40 9.92 8.08
CA ALA A 28 4.47 11.34 7.76
C ALA A 28 5.82 11.93 8.16
N ASN A 29 6.31 11.58 9.34
CA ASN A 29 7.61 12.05 9.81
C ASN A 29 8.77 11.52 8.96
N MET A 30 8.73 10.23 8.61
CA MET A 30 9.77 9.62 7.78
C MET A 30 9.78 10.18 6.36
N MET A 31 8.62 10.47 5.81
CA MET A 31 8.49 11.05 4.47
C MET A 31 8.64 12.57 4.46
N LYS A 32 8.70 13.20 5.63
CA LYS A 32 8.80 14.66 5.79
C LYS A 32 7.63 15.40 5.15
N VAL A 33 6.43 14.87 5.37
CA VAL A 33 5.17 15.45 4.87
C VAL A 33 4.19 15.62 6.01
N PRO A 34 3.17 16.48 5.87
CA PRO A 34 2.12 16.59 6.87
C PRO A 34 1.31 15.30 6.97
N LYS A 35 0.74 15.04 8.15
CA LYS A 35 -0.11 13.86 8.37
C LYS A 35 -1.28 13.82 7.37
N GLN A 36 -1.81 14.98 6.99
CA GLN A 36 -2.89 15.06 6.01
C GLN A 36 -2.52 14.45 4.67
N ALA A 37 -1.24 14.54 4.27
CA ALA A 37 -0.78 13.94 3.03
C ALA A 37 -0.88 12.41 3.09
N ILE A 38 -0.54 11.82 4.24
CA ILE A 38 -0.66 10.37 4.45
C ILE A 38 -2.13 9.96 4.45
N THR A 39 -2.99 10.70 5.13
CA THR A 39 -4.43 10.43 5.15
C THR A 39 -5.02 10.46 3.74
N LYS A 40 -4.59 11.41 2.92
CA LYS A 40 -5.03 11.49 1.52
C LYS A 40 -4.62 10.26 0.73
N ILE A 41 -3.42 9.74 0.95
CA ILE A 41 -2.95 8.53 0.27
C ILE A 41 -3.85 7.35 0.62
N PHE A 42 -4.19 7.17 1.90
CA PHE A 42 -5.04 6.07 2.33
C PHE A 42 -6.48 6.19 1.83
N ASN A 43 -6.96 7.42 1.61
CA ASN A 43 -8.32 7.66 1.12
C ASN A 43 -8.40 7.77 -0.39
N LYS A 44 -7.26 7.67 -1.07
CA LYS A 44 -7.18 7.81 -2.51
C LYS A 44 -7.80 6.62 -3.22
N LYS A 45 -8.75 6.88 -4.13
CA LYS A 45 -9.41 5.80 -4.88
C LYS A 45 -8.46 5.15 -5.89
N ASN A 46 -7.47 5.90 -6.36
CA ASN A 46 -6.51 5.43 -7.35
C ASN A 46 -5.12 5.36 -6.75
N LEU A 47 -4.95 4.55 -5.72
CA LEU A 47 -3.65 4.32 -5.11
C LEU A 47 -2.74 3.64 -6.14
N THR A 48 -1.60 4.26 -6.43
CA THR A 48 -0.68 3.73 -7.42
C THR A 48 0.34 2.77 -6.78
N CYS A 49 0.96 1.93 -7.61
CA CYS A 49 2.04 1.06 -7.15
C CYS A 49 3.22 1.88 -6.65
N ASP A 50 3.47 3.05 -7.24
CA ASP A 50 4.52 3.94 -6.79
C ASP A 50 4.28 4.44 -5.37
N ASP A 51 3.04 4.84 -5.05
CA ASP A 51 2.67 5.26 -3.71
C ASP A 51 2.87 4.13 -2.70
N MET A 52 2.41 2.93 -3.04
CA MET A 52 2.57 1.73 -2.22
C MET A 52 4.04 1.42 -1.97
N GLN A 53 4.85 1.49 -3.02
CA GLN A 53 6.27 1.16 -2.94
C GLN A 53 7.00 2.14 -2.01
N LYS A 54 6.68 3.42 -2.09
CA LYS A 54 7.28 4.44 -1.22
C LYS A 54 6.94 4.18 0.25
N LEU A 55 5.67 3.91 0.53
CA LEU A 55 5.23 3.65 1.91
C LEU A 55 5.86 2.38 2.47
N LEU A 56 5.89 1.32 1.68
CA LEU A 56 6.46 0.03 2.09
C LEU A 56 7.96 0.15 2.32
N ALA A 57 8.67 0.92 1.50
CA ALA A 57 10.11 1.11 1.64
C ALA A 57 10.46 1.69 3.01
N PHE A 58 9.67 2.64 3.51
CA PHE A 58 9.89 3.21 4.83
C PHE A 58 9.66 2.22 5.97
N MET A 59 8.90 1.17 5.72
CA MET A 59 8.63 0.11 6.71
C MET A 59 9.54 -1.10 6.53
N GLY A 60 10.50 -1.04 5.60
CA GLY A 60 11.41 -2.15 5.33
C GLY A 60 10.79 -3.27 4.50
N TYR A 61 9.74 -2.98 3.77
CA TYR A 61 9.06 -3.95 2.90
C TYR A 61 9.24 -3.57 1.44
N GLU A 62 9.05 -4.55 0.58
CA GLU A 62 9.14 -4.38 -0.86
C GLU A 62 7.83 -4.77 -1.51
N LEU A 63 7.36 -3.96 -2.46
CA LEU A 63 6.19 -4.32 -3.25
C LEU A 63 6.57 -5.34 -4.31
N ARG A 64 5.87 -6.46 -4.33
CA ARG A 64 6.07 -7.51 -5.31
C ARG A 64 4.77 -7.71 -6.09
N ILE A 65 4.88 -7.76 -7.41
CA ILE A 65 3.73 -7.97 -8.29
C ILE A 65 3.96 -9.26 -9.07
N ASP A 66 3.03 -10.20 -8.95
CA ASP A 66 3.07 -11.45 -9.67
C ASP A 66 1.81 -11.57 -10.54
N PHE A 67 1.98 -12.07 -11.73
CA PHE A 67 0.86 -12.41 -12.61
C PHE A 67 0.60 -13.90 -12.51
N VAL A 68 -0.64 -14.27 -12.16
CA VAL A 68 -1.02 -15.67 -12.04
C VAL A 68 -1.96 -16.06 -13.15
N PRO A 69 -1.79 -17.26 -13.74
CA PRO A 69 -2.71 -17.74 -14.78
C PRO A 69 -4.13 -17.93 -14.21
N VAL A 70 -5.11 -17.61 -15.04
CA VAL A 70 -6.51 -17.85 -14.71
C VAL A 70 -6.97 -19.09 -15.46
N GLU A 71 -7.65 -20.03 -14.77
CA GLU A 71 -8.05 -21.28 -15.39
C GLU A 71 -9.04 -21.12 -16.54
N ASN A 72 -9.92 -20.14 -16.44
CA ASN A 72 -10.95 -19.88 -17.45
C ASN A 72 -10.72 -18.53 -18.10
N VAL A 73 -9.75 -18.48 -19.02
CA VAL A 73 -9.50 -17.25 -19.78
C VAL A 73 -10.32 -17.32 -21.06
N GLU A 74 -11.28 -16.42 -21.19
CA GLU A 74 -11.97 -16.19 -22.45
C GLU A 74 -11.24 -15.08 -23.20
N LYS A 75 -10.81 -15.39 -24.38
CA LYS A 75 -10.20 -14.44 -25.28
C LYS A 75 -11.17 -13.99 -26.35
#